data_d98d8a8d235abbd56d3c0c41b9c9b0ce
#
_entry.id   d98d8a8d235abbd56d3c0c41b9c9b0ce
#
_cell.length_a   1.000
_cell.length_b   1.000
_cell.length_c   1.000
_cell.angle_alpha   90.00
_cell.angle_beta   90.00
_cell.angle_gamma   90.00
#
_symmetry.space_group_name_H-M   'P 1'
#
loop_
_entity.id
_entity.type
_entity.pdbx_description
1 polymer ?
#
loop_
_entity_poly.entity_id
_entity_poly.type
_entity_poly.pdbx_seq_one_letter_code
_entity_poly.pdbx_strand_id
1 'polypeptide(L)'
;MSEIIASVYEKIEETGCKEGILFIDEINCVSETLVPTMLQFLQNKTFGTHPVPSGWIIAAAGNPVEYNKSAREFDIVTLDRVKRIDIEPDLNVWKEYAYQADIHPAILAYLEIRRDYFYRMETTVDGKVFATARG
;
A
#
# COMPACT_ATOMS: atom_id res chain seq x y z
N MET A 1 9.34 -20.98 10.36
CA MET A 1 8.08 -20.28 9.99
C MET A 1 8.42 -18.81 9.76
N SER A 2 7.90 -18.18 8.72
CA SER A 2 8.15 -16.75 8.52
C SER A 2 7.44 -15.92 9.59
N GLU A 3 7.98 -14.73 9.90
CA GLU A 3 7.38 -13.81 10.86
C GLU A 3 5.96 -13.38 10.43
N ILE A 4 5.71 -13.29 9.13
CA ILE A 4 4.40 -12.94 8.58
C ILE A 4 3.35 -13.97 8.98
N ILE A 5 3.63 -15.25 8.80
CA ILE A 5 2.70 -16.33 9.16
C ILE A 5 2.61 -16.48 10.68
N ALA A 6 3.72 -16.37 11.39
CA ALA A 6 3.75 -16.42 12.85
C ALA A 6 2.84 -15.34 13.47
N SER A 7 2.86 -14.12 12.94
CA SER A 7 2.01 -13.03 13.45
C SER A 7 0.51 -13.30 13.29
N VAL A 8 0.12 -14.02 12.24
CA VAL A 8 -1.28 -14.44 12.05
C VAL A 8 -1.70 -15.43 13.15
N TYR A 9 -0.87 -16.44 13.41
CA TYR A 9 -1.15 -17.44 14.46
C TYR A 9 -1.17 -16.83 15.85
N GLU A 10 -0.23 -15.95 16.17
CA GLU A 10 -0.23 -15.20 17.43
C GLU A 10 -1.53 -14.40 17.61
N LYS A 11 -2.01 -13.74 16.55
CA LYS A 11 -3.23 -12.96 16.62
C LYS A 11 -4.47 -13.83 16.82
N ILE A 12 -4.50 -15.01 16.24
CA ILE A 12 -5.56 -15.99 16.48
C ILE A 12 -5.56 -16.43 17.95
N GLU A 13 -4.38 -16.71 18.52
CA GLU A 13 -4.26 -17.10 19.93
C GLU A 13 -4.66 -15.99 20.89
N GLU A 14 -4.25 -14.75 20.62
CA GLU A 14 -4.59 -13.58 21.45
C GLU A 14 -6.09 -13.26 21.47
N THR A 15 -6.73 -13.31 20.32
CA THR A 15 -8.10 -12.79 20.13
C THR A 15 -9.15 -13.88 20.09
N GLY A 16 -8.76 -15.13 19.82
CA GLY A 16 -9.68 -16.22 19.53
C GLY A 16 -10.42 -16.08 18.19
N CYS A 17 -10.13 -15.05 17.40
CA CYS A 17 -10.76 -14.81 16.10
C CYS A 17 -10.13 -15.70 15.04
N LYS A 18 -10.96 -16.49 14.37
CA LYS A 18 -10.52 -17.38 13.26
C LYS A 18 -10.49 -16.69 11.90
N GLU A 19 -11.04 -15.49 11.81
CA GLU A 19 -11.13 -14.69 10.59
C GLU A 19 -10.43 -13.36 10.77
N GLY A 20 -9.83 -12.85 9.71
CA GLY A 20 -9.13 -11.58 9.76
C GLY A 20 -8.57 -11.15 8.41
N ILE A 21 -7.90 -10.02 8.43
CA ILE A 21 -7.20 -9.46 7.28
C ILE A 21 -5.72 -9.38 7.62
N LEU A 22 -4.88 -9.99 6.76
CA LEU A 22 -3.44 -9.81 6.79
C LEU A 22 -3.09 -8.70 5.80
N PHE A 23 -2.72 -7.55 6.32
CA PHE A 23 -2.33 -6.40 5.51
C PHE A 23 -0.81 -6.30 5.41
N ILE A 24 -0.31 -6.20 4.18
CA ILE A 24 1.12 -6.05 3.89
C ILE A 24 1.33 -4.73 3.17
N ASP A 25 2.03 -3.81 3.83
CA ASP A 25 2.38 -2.53 3.24
C ASP A 25 3.69 -2.62 2.47
N GLU A 26 3.85 -1.76 1.46
CA GLU A 26 5.05 -1.67 0.62
C GLU A 26 5.50 -3.02 0.03
N ILE A 27 4.55 -3.85 -0.40
CA ILE A 27 4.83 -5.21 -0.86
C ILE A 27 5.81 -5.29 -2.03
N ASN A 28 5.86 -4.27 -2.86
CA ASN A 28 6.76 -4.20 -4.01
C ASN A 28 8.13 -3.57 -3.70
N CYS A 29 8.43 -3.32 -2.43
CA CYS A 29 9.74 -2.82 -1.97
C CYS A 29 10.65 -3.93 -1.41
N VAL A 30 10.33 -5.19 -1.65
CA VAL A 30 11.14 -6.33 -1.22
C VAL A 30 12.37 -6.52 -2.12
N SER A 31 13.39 -7.21 -1.61
CA SER A 31 14.59 -7.56 -2.39
C SER A 31 14.25 -8.49 -3.57
N GLU A 32 15.08 -8.50 -4.61
CA GLU A 32 14.89 -9.37 -5.78
C GLU A 32 14.77 -10.85 -5.42
N THR A 33 15.51 -11.28 -4.41
CA THR A 33 15.50 -12.67 -3.96
C THR A 33 14.17 -13.07 -3.33
N LEU A 34 13.42 -12.13 -2.78
CA LEU A 34 12.13 -12.37 -2.13
C LEU A 34 10.93 -12.20 -3.08
N VAL A 35 11.11 -11.57 -4.24
CA VAL A 35 10.01 -11.32 -5.18
C VAL A 35 9.26 -12.61 -5.56
N PRO A 36 9.90 -13.72 -5.96
CA PRO A 36 9.19 -14.97 -6.27
C PRO A 36 8.38 -15.51 -5.08
N THR A 37 8.93 -15.41 -3.88
CA THR A 37 8.25 -15.85 -2.66
C THR A 37 7.02 -15.02 -2.36
N MET A 38 7.09 -13.70 -2.53
CA MET A 38 5.97 -12.78 -2.33
C MET A 38 4.88 -12.98 -3.38
N LEU A 39 5.24 -13.24 -4.64
CA LEU A 39 4.28 -13.57 -5.69
C LEU A 39 3.55 -14.87 -5.40
N GLN A 40 4.26 -15.92 -4.98
CA GLN A 40 3.66 -17.16 -4.53
C GLN A 40 2.70 -16.96 -3.36
N PHE A 41 3.09 -16.11 -2.41
CA PHE A 41 2.26 -15.78 -1.26
C PHE A 41 0.94 -15.10 -1.68
N LEU A 42 1.00 -14.12 -2.56
CA LEU A 42 -0.19 -13.44 -3.08
C LEU A 42 -1.11 -14.37 -3.88
N GLN A 43 -0.54 -15.25 -4.70
CA GLN A 43 -1.31 -16.14 -5.57
C GLN A 43 -1.90 -17.34 -4.84
N ASN A 44 -1.13 -17.97 -3.96
CA ASN A 44 -1.46 -19.26 -3.36
C ASN A 44 -1.75 -19.18 -1.85
N LYS A 45 -1.62 -18.00 -1.24
CA LYS A 45 -1.74 -17.80 0.22
C LYS A 45 -0.79 -18.70 1.02
N THR A 46 0.39 -18.98 0.48
CA THR A 46 1.38 -19.85 1.09
C THR A 46 2.75 -19.17 1.09
N PHE A 47 3.38 -19.07 2.25
CA PHE A 47 4.73 -18.56 2.39
C PHE A 47 5.70 -19.74 2.64
N GLY A 48 6.47 -20.09 1.60
CA GLY A 48 7.24 -21.33 1.61
C GLY A 48 6.30 -22.54 1.68
N THR A 49 6.39 -23.32 2.76
CA THR A 49 5.53 -24.49 3.02
C THR A 49 4.38 -24.19 3.99
N HIS A 50 4.26 -22.95 4.50
CA HIS A 50 3.30 -22.58 5.51
C HIS A 50 2.10 -21.82 4.89
N PRO A 51 0.89 -22.40 4.89
CA PRO A 51 -0.29 -21.71 4.37
C PRO A 51 -0.82 -20.69 5.37
N VAL A 52 -1.46 -19.63 4.85
CA VAL A 52 -2.28 -18.73 5.64
C VAL A 52 -3.54 -19.47 6.08
N PRO A 53 -3.97 -19.36 7.36
CA PRO A 53 -5.17 -20.04 7.82
C PRO A 53 -6.41 -19.68 7.02
N SER A 54 -7.32 -20.65 6.87
CA SER A 54 -8.63 -20.42 6.25
C SER A 54 -9.40 -19.32 7.02
N GLY A 55 -10.11 -18.47 6.30
CA GLY A 55 -10.82 -17.34 6.88
C GLY A 55 -10.01 -16.03 6.91
N TRP A 56 -8.72 -16.07 6.59
CA TRP A 56 -7.89 -14.87 6.48
C TRP A 56 -7.76 -14.41 5.03
N ILE A 57 -7.95 -13.10 4.85
CA ILE A 57 -7.81 -12.44 3.54
C ILE A 57 -6.48 -11.68 3.53
N ILE A 58 -5.76 -11.79 2.42
CA ILE A 58 -4.54 -11.02 2.22
C ILE A 58 -4.90 -9.74 1.46
N ALA A 59 -4.55 -8.60 2.05
CA ALA A 59 -4.59 -7.30 1.39
C ALA A 59 -3.17 -6.72 1.38
N ALA A 60 -2.76 -6.15 0.28
CA ALA A 60 -1.44 -5.60 0.12
C ALA A 60 -1.49 -4.22 -0.51
N ALA A 61 -0.56 -3.37 -0.13
CA ALA A 61 -0.38 -2.06 -0.72
C ALA A 61 1.03 -1.91 -1.29
N GLY A 62 1.15 -1.18 -2.37
CA GLY A 62 2.41 -0.83 -2.99
C GLY A 62 2.33 0.53 -3.64
N ASN A 63 3.48 1.14 -3.90
CA ASN A 63 3.58 2.40 -4.61
C ASN A 63 4.18 2.19 -6.00
N PRO A 64 3.80 3.04 -7.00
CA PRO A 64 4.47 3.04 -8.28
C PRO A 64 5.98 3.27 -8.15
N VAL A 65 6.76 2.73 -9.08
CA VAL A 65 8.23 2.82 -9.08
C VAL A 65 8.74 4.28 -9.17
N GLU A 66 7.92 5.18 -9.69
CA GLU A 66 8.25 6.61 -9.79
C GLU A 66 8.39 7.29 -8.41
N TYR A 67 7.72 6.77 -7.39
CA TYR A 67 7.71 7.36 -6.04
C TYR A 67 8.76 6.79 -5.10
N ASN A 68 9.30 5.61 -5.41
CA ASN A 68 10.25 4.94 -4.53
C ASN A 68 11.27 4.15 -5.36
N LYS A 69 12.55 4.47 -5.20
CA LYS A 69 13.65 3.79 -5.91
C LYS A 69 13.75 2.29 -5.57
N SER A 70 13.26 1.90 -4.40
CA SER A 70 13.24 0.49 -3.97
C SER A 70 12.02 -0.27 -4.48
N ALA A 71 11.02 0.44 -5.02
CA ALA A 71 9.82 -0.19 -5.54
C ALA A 71 10.10 -0.94 -6.85
N ARG A 72 9.46 -2.10 -7.01
CA ARG A 72 9.54 -2.94 -8.20
C ARG A 72 8.16 -3.09 -8.81
N GLU A 73 8.10 -3.19 -10.13
CA GLU A 73 6.86 -3.48 -10.82
C GLU A 73 6.62 -4.99 -10.82
N PHE A 74 5.46 -5.41 -10.30
CA PHE A 74 5.03 -6.80 -10.38
C PHE A 74 4.36 -7.04 -11.72
N ASP A 75 4.68 -8.17 -12.35
CA ASP A 75 4.05 -8.59 -13.58
C ASP A 75 2.57 -8.92 -13.34
N ILE A 76 1.68 -8.20 -14.04
CA ILE A 76 0.23 -8.37 -13.93
C ILE A 76 -0.21 -9.79 -14.33
N VAL A 77 0.46 -10.40 -15.31
CA VAL A 77 0.16 -11.79 -15.73
C VAL A 77 0.39 -12.78 -14.59
N THR A 78 1.38 -12.48 -13.72
CA THR A 78 1.68 -13.30 -12.55
C THR A 78 0.66 -13.07 -11.41
N LEU A 79 -0.05 -11.93 -11.46
CA LEU A 79 -1.03 -11.51 -10.45
C LEU A 79 -2.49 -11.74 -10.85
N ASP A 80 -2.76 -12.68 -11.78
CA ASP A 80 -4.10 -12.97 -12.29
C ASP A 80 -5.12 -13.40 -11.20
N ARG A 81 -4.64 -13.89 -10.08
CA ARG A 81 -5.46 -14.26 -8.89
C ARG A 81 -5.66 -13.12 -7.90
N VAL A 82 -5.08 -11.96 -8.17
CA VAL A 82 -5.14 -10.80 -7.28
C VAL A 82 -6.03 -9.73 -7.91
N LYS A 83 -6.95 -9.20 -7.13
CA LYS A 83 -7.73 -8.04 -7.55
C LYS A 83 -6.90 -6.77 -7.33
N ARG A 84 -6.50 -6.13 -8.41
CA ARG A 84 -5.79 -4.85 -8.37
C ARG A 84 -6.78 -3.71 -8.24
N ILE A 85 -6.49 -2.78 -7.36
CA ILE A 85 -7.22 -1.53 -7.17
C ILE A 85 -6.20 -0.40 -7.24
N ASP A 86 -6.32 0.44 -8.25
CA ASP A 86 -5.48 1.62 -8.40
C ASP A 86 -6.13 2.78 -7.65
N ILE A 87 -5.39 3.39 -6.73
CA ILE A 87 -5.85 4.52 -5.91
C ILE A 87 -5.11 5.77 -6.37
N GLU A 88 -5.87 6.76 -6.78
CA GLU A 88 -5.34 8.06 -7.20
C GLU A 88 -5.74 9.15 -6.20
N PRO A 89 -4.87 10.15 -5.99
CA PRO A 89 -5.21 11.30 -5.17
C PRO A 89 -6.31 12.15 -5.84
N ASP A 90 -7.34 12.49 -5.08
CA ASP A 90 -8.44 13.35 -5.54
C ASP A 90 -8.64 14.49 -4.53
N LEU A 91 -8.50 15.72 -5.00
CA LEU A 91 -8.62 16.91 -4.15
C LEU A 91 -10.04 17.05 -3.57
N ASN A 92 -11.08 16.74 -4.32
CA ASN A 92 -12.45 16.89 -3.84
C ASN A 92 -12.76 15.91 -2.71
N VAL A 93 -12.33 14.66 -2.85
CA VAL A 93 -12.45 13.64 -1.80
C VAL A 93 -11.60 14.01 -0.59
N TRP A 94 -10.37 14.48 -0.80
CA TRP A 94 -9.49 14.94 0.27
C TRP A 94 -10.09 16.11 1.06
N LYS A 95 -10.81 17.02 0.41
CA LYS A 95 -11.49 18.13 1.09
C LYS A 95 -12.53 17.66 2.09
N GLU A 96 -13.29 16.62 1.79
CA GLU A 96 -14.25 16.05 2.74
C GLU A 96 -13.55 15.59 4.01
N TYR A 97 -12.43 14.88 3.86
CA TYR A 97 -11.57 14.51 4.98
C TYR A 97 -11.04 15.76 5.71
N ALA A 98 -10.55 16.75 4.98
CA ALA A 98 -9.95 17.96 5.54
C ALA A 98 -10.93 18.76 6.41
N TYR A 99 -12.19 18.83 6.01
CA TYR A 99 -13.25 19.46 6.82
C TYR A 99 -13.50 18.68 8.12
N GLN A 100 -13.51 17.36 8.07
CA GLN A 100 -13.70 16.51 9.25
C GLN A 100 -12.48 16.57 10.19
N ALA A 101 -11.29 16.70 9.65
CA ALA A 101 -10.04 16.75 10.39
C ALA A 101 -9.64 18.16 10.86
N ASP A 102 -10.50 19.15 10.67
CA ASP A 102 -10.25 20.56 11.05
C ASP A 102 -8.95 21.14 10.45
N ILE A 103 -8.65 20.79 9.21
CA ILE A 103 -7.50 21.36 8.51
C ILE A 103 -7.73 22.87 8.31
N HIS A 104 -6.68 23.65 8.54
CA HIS A 104 -6.76 25.10 8.52
C HIS A 104 -7.38 25.64 7.22
N PRO A 105 -8.40 26.52 7.29
CA PRO A 105 -9.12 27.00 6.09
C PRO A 105 -8.25 27.65 5.03
N ALA A 106 -7.14 28.29 5.43
CA ALA A 106 -6.21 28.89 4.47
C ALA A 106 -5.55 27.86 3.54
N ILE A 107 -5.30 26.63 4.03
CA ILE A 107 -4.77 25.54 3.21
C ILE A 107 -5.79 25.09 2.18
N LEU A 108 -7.05 24.94 2.60
CA LEU A 108 -8.14 24.59 1.72
C LEU A 108 -8.36 25.66 0.64
N ALA A 109 -8.38 26.93 1.02
CA ALA A 109 -8.54 28.06 0.08
C ALA A 109 -7.36 28.13 -0.92
N TYR A 110 -6.14 27.91 -0.45
CA TYR A 110 -4.97 27.90 -1.31
C TYR A 110 -5.03 26.76 -2.35
N LEU A 111 -5.39 25.56 -1.92
CA LEU A 111 -5.51 24.41 -2.82
C LEU A 111 -6.68 24.51 -3.82
N GLU A 112 -7.72 25.28 -3.48
CA GLU A 112 -8.78 25.59 -4.44
C GLU A 112 -8.27 26.44 -5.62
N ILE A 113 -7.37 27.37 -5.36
CA ILE A 113 -6.77 28.24 -6.37
C ILE A 113 -5.66 27.53 -7.11
N ARG A 114 -4.86 26.77 -6.40
CA ARG A 114 -3.67 26.07 -6.91
C ARG A 114 -3.80 24.56 -6.73
N ARG A 115 -4.73 23.97 -7.47
CA ARG A 115 -5.03 22.53 -7.45
C ARG A 115 -3.84 21.67 -7.83
N ASP A 116 -2.93 22.19 -8.65
CA ASP A 116 -1.67 21.55 -9.04
C ASP A 116 -0.72 21.28 -7.87
N TYR A 117 -0.82 22.02 -6.79
CA TYR A 117 0.01 21.83 -5.59
C TYR A 117 -0.50 20.75 -4.64
N PHE A 118 -1.71 20.26 -4.83
CA PHE A 118 -2.24 19.16 -4.02
C PHE A 118 -1.46 17.85 -4.24
N TYR A 119 -1.08 17.60 -5.49
CA TYR A 119 -0.29 16.44 -5.85
C TYR A 119 0.69 16.83 -6.94
N ARG A 120 1.96 16.98 -6.58
CA ARG A 120 2.99 17.44 -7.51
C ARG A 120 4.26 16.64 -7.33
N MET A 121 4.83 16.19 -8.45
CA MET A 121 6.14 15.57 -8.48
C MET A 121 7.01 16.24 -9.54
N GLU A 122 8.17 16.75 -9.13
CA GLU A 122 9.15 17.34 -10.01
C GLU A 122 10.50 16.67 -9.82
N THR A 123 11.21 16.49 -10.95
CA THR A 123 12.60 16.04 -10.92
C THR A 123 13.49 17.26 -11.13
N THR A 124 14.32 17.56 -10.14
CA THR A 124 15.30 18.65 -10.18
C THR A 124 16.71 18.09 -10.23
N VAL A 125 17.71 18.98 -10.43
CA VAL A 125 19.13 18.60 -10.42
C VAL A 125 19.54 17.97 -9.08
N ASP A 126 18.92 18.38 -7.98
CA ASP A 126 19.21 17.91 -6.62
C ASP A 126 18.36 16.67 -6.21
N GLY A 127 17.47 16.19 -7.09
CA GLY A 127 16.60 15.04 -6.83
C GLY A 127 15.15 15.26 -7.22
N LYS A 128 14.25 14.45 -6.67
CA LYS A 128 12.80 14.57 -6.88
C LYS A 128 12.18 15.39 -5.76
N VAL A 129 11.43 16.42 -6.13
CA VAL A 129 10.58 17.18 -5.20
C VAL A 129 9.12 16.81 -5.49
N PHE A 130 8.39 16.49 -4.44
CA PHE A 130 6.98 16.13 -4.56
C PHE A 130 6.15 16.61 -3.39
N ALA A 131 4.88 16.88 -3.66
CA ALA A 131 3.85 17.10 -2.67
C ALA A 131 2.77 16.04 -2.83
N THR A 132 2.26 15.54 -1.72
CA THR A 132 1.22 14.52 -1.68
C THR A 132 0.08 14.92 -0.75
N ALA A 133 -1.04 14.21 -0.83
CA ALA A 133 -2.20 14.44 0.03
C ALA A 133 -1.92 14.21 1.53
N ARG A 134 -0.85 13.50 1.87
CA ARG A 134 -0.45 13.23 3.26
C ARG A 134 0.36 14.38 3.88
N GLY A 135 1.06 15.12 3.07
CA GLY A 135 1.93 16.21 3.55
C GLY A 135 2.57 17.00 2.40
#